data_9945d23d796d27f99ac85f53ffa04718
#
_entry.id   9945d23d796d27f99ac85f53ffa04718
#
_cell.length_a   1.000
_cell.length_b   1.000
_cell.length_c   1.000
_cell.angle_alpha   90.00
_cell.angle_beta   90.00
_cell.angle_gamma   90.00
#
_symmetry.space_group_name_H-M   'P 1'
#
loop_
_entity.id
_entity.type
_entity.pdbx_description
1 polymer ?
#
loop_
_entity_poly.entity_id
_entity_poly.type
_entity_poly.pdbx_seq_one_letter_code
_entity_poly.pdbx_strand_id
1 'polypeptide(L)'
;LRIFRLAIIFLLFVCAAFAAADADPYTLLKTGRADAALRTLNTTVTQSPNDARAYNLLCRVYFQLELWDDSVRMCEKAVALDPQSSSYHQWLGRAMGRKAEVANPLTAFNLARRVKSEFEKAVALDGNNLSARADLSEYYIEAPAFLGGDKGKARQQAAIVARQNPALGSVMLAHVEEKQASGRAEAEYKKAVAESSTPSRYWVELAHFYRRAKRFNEMEQAANQSLATAHDGDVTDFDVAELLLHGGRNFNGAIQALRHYVAQEDPAEEGPVFQAYYLMGVLLEKQGRKKEAAAAFQSSLELASQYKPARDALARVSR
;
A
#
# COMPACT_ATOMS: atom_id res chain seq x y z
N LEU A 1 22.44 20.08 -62.67
CA LEU A 1 22.83 18.92 -61.82
C LEU A 1 22.96 19.32 -60.34
N ARG A 2 21.87 19.77 -59.72
CA ARG A 2 21.79 20.05 -58.25
C ARG A 2 20.31 20.25 -57.86
N ILE A 3 19.53 19.19 -57.93
CA ILE A 3 18.21 19.14 -57.29
C ILE A 3 17.92 17.66 -57.03
N PHE A 4 18.35 17.13 -55.86
CA PHE A 4 17.87 15.86 -55.27
C PHE A 4 18.65 15.58 -53.99
N ARG A 5 18.39 16.37 -52.94
CA ARG A 5 18.81 16.05 -51.57
C ARG A 5 18.00 16.90 -50.55
N LEU A 6 16.66 16.73 -50.48
CA LEU A 6 15.88 17.36 -49.44
C LEU A 6 14.50 16.66 -49.30
N ALA A 7 14.51 15.34 -49.05
CA ALA A 7 13.27 14.59 -48.83
C ALA A 7 13.45 13.32 -47.98
N ILE A 8 14.42 13.25 -47.05
CA ILE A 8 14.55 12.09 -46.13
C ILE A 8 14.92 12.53 -44.71
N ILE A 9 14.27 13.53 -44.12
CA ILE A 9 14.40 13.88 -42.67
C ILE A 9 13.03 14.17 -42.05
N PHE A 10 11.94 13.57 -42.50
CA PHE A 10 10.62 13.81 -41.88
C PHE A 10 9.86 12.52 -41.50
N LEU A 11 10.56 11.39 -41.36
CA LEU A 11 9.91 10.11 -41.06
C LEU A 11 10.43 9.37 -39.83
N LEU A 12 11.07 10.06 -38.86
CA LEU A 12 11.61 9.41 -37.65
C LEU A 12 11.07 10.00 -36.33
N PHE A 13 10.00 10.79 -36.35
CA PHE A 13 9.44 11.39 -35.11
C PHE A 13 8.02 10.93 -34.76
N VAL A 14 7.49 9.89 -35.37
CA VAL A 14 6.12 9.39 -35.11
C VAL A 14 6.12 8.07 -34.30
N CYS A 15 7.27 7.44 -34.04
CA CYS A 15 7.29 6.13 -33.35
C CYS A 15 7.44 6.16 -31.84
N ALA A 16 7.54 7.32 -31.18
CA ALA A 16 7.69 7.37 -29.72
C ALA A 16 6.38 7.51 -28.94
N ALA A 17 5.24 7.71 -29.59
CA ALA A 17 3.95 7.93 -28.94
C ALA A 17 3.09 6.64 -28.78
N PHE A 18 3.50 5.53 -29.37
CA PHE A 18 2.70 4.27 -29.37
C PHE A 18 3.13 3.22 -28.35
N ALA A 19 4.22 3.42 -27.62
CA ALA A 19 4.72 2.42 -26.64
C ALA A 19 4.06 2.49 -25.25
N ALA A 20 3.09 3.39 -25.03
CA ALA A 20 2.39 3.52 -23.73
C ALA A 20 0.98 2.89 -23.73
N ALA A 21 0.54 2.27 -24.82
CA ALA A 21 -0.84 1.79 -24.98
C ALA A 21 -1.05 0.33 -24.58
N ASP A 22 0.01 -0.47 -24.31
CA ASP A 22 -0.12 -1.92 -24.10
C ASP A 22 0.35 -2.44 -22.73
N ALA A 23 0.63 -1.58 -21.76
CA ALA A 23 0.95 -2.07 -20.43
C ALA A 23 -0.32 -2.60 -19.73
N ASP A 24 -0.27 -3.86 -19.25
CA ASP A 24 -1.34 -4.46 -18.46
C ASP A 24 -1.76 -3.53 -17.30
N PRO A 25 -3.05 -3.26 -17.11
CA PRO A 25 -3.53 -2.36 -16.05
C PRO A 25 -3.05 -2.71 -14.65
N TYR A 26 -2.85 -4.00 -14.36
CA TYR A 26 -2.31 -4.43 -13.08
C TYR A 26 -0.83 -4.01 -12.92
N THR A 27 -0.04 -4.11 -13.99
CA THR A 27 1.34 -3.63 -14.01
C THR A 27 1.41 -2.12 -13.78
N LEU A 28 0.50 -1.35 -14.40
CA LEU A 28 0.41 0.11 -14.18
C LEU A 28 0.04 0.45 -12.73
N LEU A 29 -0.89 -0.28 -12.14
CA LEU A 29 -1.26 -0.16 -10.73
C LEU A 29 -0.06 -0.47 -9.83
N LYS A 30 0.58 -1.62 -10.03
CA LYS A 30 1.71 -2.10 -9.23
C LYS A 30 2.90 -1.14 -9.28
N THR A 31 3.19 -0.59 -10.46
CA THR A 31 4.28 0.39 -10.63
C THR A 31 3.87 1.82 -10.24
N GLY A 32 2.68 2.03 -9.65
CA GLY A 32 2.22 3.33 -9.19
C GLY A 32 1.98 4.35 -10.31
N ARG A 33 1.75 3.91 -11.56
CA ARG A 33 1.42 4.77 -12.71
C ARG A 33 -0.09 5.04 -12.75
N ALA A 34 -0.59 5.69 -11.69
CA ALA A 34 -2.01 5.82 -11.42
C ALA A 34 -2.80 6.48 -12.56
N ASP A 35 -2.29 7.56 -13.15
CA ASP A 35 -2.98 8.24 -14.25
C ASP A 35 -3.08 7.37 -15.51
N ALA A 36 -2.06 6.57 -15.80
CA ALA A 36 -2.08 5.63 -16.92
C ALA A 36 -3.06 4.48 -16.63
N ALA A 37 -3.02 3.91 -15.43
CA ALA A 37 -3.94 2.87 -15.00
C ALA A 37 -5.41 3.34 -15.09
N LEU A 38 -5.72 4.54 -14.61
CA LEU A 38 -7.06 5.12 -14.69
C LEU A 38 -7.53 5.29 -16.14
N ARG A 39 -6.68 5.78 -17.04
CA ARG A 39 -7.04 5.93 -18.46
C ARG A 39 -7.39 4.59 -19.09
N THR A 40 -6.52 3.59 -18.93
CA THR A 40 -6.71 2.25 -19.50
C THR A 40 -7.95 1.59 -18.93
N LEU A 41 -8.11 1.59 -17.59
CA LEU A 41 -9.24 0.95 -16.92
C LEU A 41 -10.58 1.61 -17.23
N ASN A 42 -10.64 2.95 -17.31
CA ASN A 42 -11.88 3.64 -17.70
C ASN A 42 -12.29 3.30 -19.15
N THR A 43 -11.32 3.14 -20.05
CA THR A 43 -11.60 2.66 -21.41
C THR A 43 -12.14 1.21 -21.35
N THR A 44 -11.52 0.34 -20.58
CA THR A 44 -11.94 -1.05 -20.40
C THR A 44 -13.39 -1.15 -19.90
N VAL A 45 -13.75 -0.43 -18.82
CA VAL A 45 -15.12 -0.50 -18.28
C VAL A 45 -16.16 0.17 -19.16
N THR A 46 -15.75 1.11 -20.04
CA THR A 46 -16.64 1.69 -21.06
C THR A 46 -16.94 0.67 -22.15
N GLN A 47 -15.94 -0.08 -22.60
CA GLN A 47 -16.10 -1.11 -23.64
C GLN A 47 -16.72 -2.41 -23.09
N SER A 48 -16.42 -2.73 -21.84
CA SER A 48 -16.85 -3.95 -21.15
C SER A 48 -17.44 -3.61 -19.76
N PRO A 49 -18.69 -3.13 -19.69
CA PRO A 49 -19.30 -2.65 -18.43
C PRO A 49 -19.51 -3.74 -17.36
N ASN A 50 -19.32 -5.01 -17.71
CA ASN A 50 -19.44 -6.16 -16.80
C ASN A 50 -18.09 -6.76 -16.42
N ASP A 51 -16.96 -6.08 -16.69
CA ASP A 51 -15.64 -6.55 -16.29
C ASP A 51 -15.40 -6.26 -14.79
N ALA A 52 -15.70 -7.24 -13.95
CA ALA A 52 -15.51 -7.17 -12.51
C ALA A 52 -14.04 -6.92 -12.12
N ARG A 53 -13.08 -7.52 -12.86
CA ARG A 53 -11.65 -7.34 -12.63
C ARG A 53 -11.23 -5.89 -12.85
N ALA A 54 -11.69 -5.28 -13.93
CA ALA A 54 -11.38 -3.87 -14.21
C ALA A 54 -11.92 -2.94 -13.13
N TYR A 55 -13.13 -3.17 -12.61
CA TYR A 55 -13.66 -2.40 -11.49
C TYR A 55 -12.86 -2.64 -10.18
N ASN A 56 -12.41 -3.86 -9.92
CA ASN A 56 -11.55 -4.11 -8.77
C ASN A 56 -10.20 -3.38 -8.90
N LEU A 57 -9.59 -3.36 -10.08
CA LEU A 57 -8.36 -2.61 -10.31
C LEU A 57 -8.58 -1.10 -10.17
N LEU A 58 -9.70 -0.55 -10.67
CA LEU A 58 -10.07 0.86 -10.42
C LEU A 58 -10.21 1.16 -8.94
N CYS A 59 -10.87 0.28 -8.18
CA CYS A 59 -10.96 0.41 -6.72
C CYS A 59 -9.56 0.56 -6.08
N ARG A 60 -8.61 -0.29 -6.49
CA ARG A 60 -7.25 -0.31 -5.95
C ARG A 60 -6.45 0.93 -6.36
N VAL A 61 -6.60 1.42 -7.59
CA VAL A 61 -5.97 2.69 -8.01
C VAL A 61 -6.52 3.87 -7.20
N TYR A 62 -7.85 3.95 -7.04
CA TYR A 62 -8.45 5.00 -6.20
C TYR A 62 -8.06 4.87 -4.73
N PHE A 63 -7.87 3.63 -4.23
CA PHE A 63 -7.35 3.38 -2.89
C PHE A 63 -5.93 3.97 -2.71
N GLN A 64 -5.01 3.71 -3.65
CA GLN A 64 -3.66 4.28 -3.64
C GLN A 64 -3.68 5.81 -3.70
N LEU A 65 -4.63 6.40 -4.45
CA LEU A 65 -4.81 7.85 -4.56
C LEU A 65 -5.48 8.50 -3.33
N GLU A 66 -5.89 7.71 -2.34
CA GLU A 66 -6.66 8.14 -1.16
C GLU A 66 -8.03 8.75 -1.52
N LEU A 67 -8.59 8.39 -2.68
CA LEU A 67 -9.91 8.78 -3.14
C LEU A 67 -10.94 7.75 -2.65
N TRP A 68 -11.21 7.78 -1.34
CA TRP A 68 -11.94 6.72 -0.65
C TRP A 68 -13.36 6.48 -1.16
N ASP A 69 -14.09 7.55 -1.54
CA ASP A 69 -15.45 7.44 -2.08
C ASP A 69 -15.46 6.71 -3.43
N ASP A 70 -14.54 7.05 -4.32
CA ASP A 70 -14.38 6.41 -5.61
C ASP A 70 -13.91 4.97 -5.46
N SER A 71 -12.97 4.72 -4.55
CA SER A 71 -12.48 3.38 -4.22
C SER A 71 -13.64 2.47 -3.78
N VAL A 72 -14.43 2.89 -2.77
CA VAL A 72 -15.59 2.11 -2.31
C VAL A 72 -16.59 1.86 -3.43
N ARG A 73 -16.91 2.88 -4.22
CA ARG A 73 -17.88 2.74 -5.34
C ARG A 73 -17.42 1.72 -6.37
N MET A 74 -16.14 1.71 -6.74
CA MET A 74 -15.60 0.75 -7.72
C MET A 74 -15.51 -0.65 -7.12
N CYS A 75 -15.14 -0.81 -5.86
CA CYS A 75 -15.17 -2.09 -5.17
C CYS A 75 -16.58 -2.66 -5.05
N GLU A 76 -17.59 -1.85 -4.71
CA GLU A 76 -19.00 -2.27 -4.68
C GLU A 76 -19.46 -2.77 -6.04
N LYS A 77 -19.03 -2.10 -7.13
CA LYS A 77 -19.34 -2.54 -8.48
C LYS A 77 -18.67 -3.89 -8.81
N ALA A 78 -17.41 -4.10 -8.43
CA ALA A 78 -16.70 -5.36 -8.63
C ALA A 78 -17.41 -6.52 -7.88
N VAL A 79 -17.76 -6.31 -6.61
CA VAL A 79 -18.50 -7.31 -5.81
C VAL A 79 -19.89 -7.59 -6.38
N ALA A 80 -20.59 -6.57 -6.89
CA ALA A 80 -21.91 -6.77 -7.49
C ALA A 80 -21.84 -7.62 -8.78
N LEU A 81 -20.75 -7.54 -9.54
CA LEU A 81 -20.53 -8.30 -10.77
C LEU A 81 -20.02 -9.73 -10.48
N ASP A 82 -19.19 -9.90 -9.46
CA ASP A 82 -18.71 -11.21 -9.01
C ASP A 82 -18.74 -11.33 -7.47
N PRO A 83 -19.88 -11.70 -6.90
CA PRO A 83 -20.05 -11.81 -5.44
C PRO A 83 -19.39 -13.05 -4.83
N GLN A 84 -18.74 -13.89 -5.62
CA GLN A 84 -18.02 -15.06 -5.13
C GLN A 84 -16.50 -14.83 -5.02
N SER A 85 -16.00 -13.66 -5.40
CA SER A 85 -14.58 -13.34 -5.29
C SER A 85 -14.19 -12.92 -3.88
N SER A 86 -13.43 -13.76 -3.18
CA SER A 86 -12.82 -13.45 -1.87
C SER A 86 -12.02 -12.14 -1.91
N SER A 87 -11.20 -11.97 -2.96
CA SER A 87 -10.38 -10.76 -3.13
C SER A 87 -11.20 -9.49 -3.27
N TYR A 88 -12.35 -9.51 -3.97
CA TYR A 88 -13.17 -8.31 -4.14
C TYR A 88 -13.85 -7.89 -2.84
N HIS A 89 -14.34 -8.85 -2.05
CA HIS A 89 -14.84 -8.58 -0.71
C HIS A 89 -13.74 -8.03 0.22
N GLN A 90 -12.53 -8.59 0.15
CA GLN A 90 -11.38 -8.10 0.91
C GLN A 90 -11.08 -6.63 0.58
N TRP A 91 -10.96 -6.29 -0.72
CA TRP A 91 -10.67 -4.91 -1.13
C TRP A 91 -11.80 -3.94 -0.79
N LEU A 92 -13.06 -4.38 -0.87
CA LEU A 92 -14.20 -3.58 -0.41
C LEU A 92 -14.11 -3.29 1.09
N GLY A 93 -13.76 -4.29 1.90
CA GLY A 93 -13.53 -4.13 3.33
C GLY A 93 -12.41 -3.13 3.62
N ARG A 94 -11.27 -3.22 2.93
CA ARG A 94 -10.14 -2.28 3.05
C ARG A 94 -10.55 -0.85 2.68
N ALA A 95 -11.20 -0.67 1.54
CA ALA A 95 -11.64 0.65 1.06
C ALA A 95 -12.63 1.30 2.05
N MET A 96 -13.60 0.53 2.56
CA MET A 96 -14.52 1.01 3.58
C MET A 96 -13.83 1.32 4.90
N GLY A 97 -12.82 0.53 5.31
CA GLY A 97 -12.01 0.79 6.49
C GLY A 97 -11.32 2.14 6.42
N ARG A 98 -10.60 2.40 5.33
CA ARG A 98 -9.93 3.71 5.13
C ARG A 98 -10.92 4.87 5.06
N LYS A 99 -12.07 4.69 4.39
CA LYS A 99 -13.13 5.70 4.39
C LYS A 99 -13.67 5.98 5.79
N ALA A 100 -13.81 4.95 6.64
CA ALA A 100 -14.32 5.10 8.01
C ALA A 100 -13.40 5.96 8.88
N GLU A 101 -12.08 5.90 8.68
CA GLU A 101 -11.10 6.68 9.45
C GLU A 101 -11.25 8.19 9.28
N VAL A 102 -11.75 8.64 8.12
CA VAL A 102 -11.92 10.06 7.80
C VAL A 102 -13.39 10.52 7.83
N ALA A 103 -14.33 9.61 8.10
CA ALA A 103 -15.75 9.88 8.10
C ALA A 103 -16.23 10.48 9.44
N ASN A 104 -17.42 11.11 9.43
CA ASN A 104 -18.08 11.48 10.67
C ASN A 104 -18.49 10.23 11.48
N PRO A 105 -18.69 10.33 12.82
CA PRO A 105 -18.92 9.18 13.70
C PRO A 105 -20.06 8.25 13.29
N LEU A 106 -21.17 8.79 12.78
CA LEU A 106 -22.32 7.98 12.37
C LEU A 106 -22.00 7.17 11.10
N THR A 107 -21.36 7.79 10.12
CA THR A 107 -20.91 7.13 8.90
C THR A 107 -19.84 6.10 9.23
N ALA A 108 -18.86 6.43 10.07
CA ALA A 108 -17.80 5.52 10.52
C ALA A 108 -18.37 4.27 11.19
N PHE A 109 -19.38 4.43 12.07
CA PHE A 109 -20.05 3.30 12.71
C PHE A 109 -20.69 2.34 11.70
N ASN A 110 -21.43 2.88 10.73
CA ASN A 110 -22.07 2.07 9.69
C ASN A 110 -21.05 1.38 8.79
N LEU A 111 -19.97 2.07 8.40
CA LEU A 111 -18.88 1.50 7.62
C LEU A 111 -18.18 0.39 8.39
N ALA A 112 -17.85 0.58 9.66
CA ALA A 112 -17.16 -0.43 10.46
C ALA A 112 -17.94 -1.77 10.53
N ARG A 113 -19.26 -1.71 10.65
CA ARG A 113 -20.10 -2.93 10.60
C ARG A 113 -20.02 -3.64 9.24
N ARG A 114 -20.00 -2.87 8.16
CA ARG A 114 -19.84 -3.42 6.80
C ARG A 114 -18.45 -4.00 6.59
N VAL A 115 -17.39 -3.32 7.05
CA VAL A 115 -16.00 -3.81 6.99
C VAL A 115 -15.89 -5.22 7.56
N LYS A 116 -16.45 -5.44 8.77
CA LYS A 116 -16.47 -6.78 9.37
C LYS A 116 -17.13 -7.81 8.47
N SER A 117 -18.33 -7.47 7.96
CA SER A 117 -19.11 -8.39 7.10
C SER A 117 -18.35 -8.75 5.83
N GLU A 118 -17.67 -7.77 5.21
CA GLU A 118 -16.91 -7.98 3.99
C GLU A 118 -15.68 -8.88 4.23
N PHE A 119 -14.93 -8.65 5.33
CA PHE A 119 -13.80 -9.53 5.67
C PHE A 119 -14.24 -10.92 6.09
N GLU A 120 -15.33 -11.08 6.85
CA GLU A 120 -15.89 -12.38 7.18
C GLU A 120 -16.34 -13.12 5.91
N LYS A 121 -16.94 -12.42 4.94
CA LYS A 121 -17.35 -12.97 3.65
C LYS A 121 -16.13 -13.38 2.82
N ALA A 122 -15.09 -12.56 2.75
CA ALA A 122 -13.85 -12.89 2.05
C ALA A 122 -13.22 -14.18 2.57
N VAL A 123 -13.11 -14.32 3.90
CA VAL A 123 -12.58 -15.54 4.55
C VAL A 123 -13.50 -16.76 4.33
N ALA A 124 -14.82 -16.57 4.31
CA ALA A 124 -15.77 -17.65 4.06
C ALA A 124 -15.71 -18.16 2.62
N LEU A 125 -15.48 -17.27 1.65
CA LEU A 125 -15.36 -17.62 0.22
C LEU A 125 -14.04 -18.32 -0.10
N ASP A 126 -12.94 -17.90 0.53
CA ASP A 126 -11.63 -18.53 0.41
C ASP A 126 -10.91 -18.58 1.76
N GLY A 127 -10.97 -19.74 2.39
CA GLY A 127 -10.30 -20.00 3.67
C GLY A 127 -8.76 -19.96 3.59
N ASN A 128 -8.17 -20.01 2.40
CA ASN A 128 -6.73 -19.91 2.17
C ASN A 128 -6.26 -18.49 1.82
N ASN A 129 -7.17 -17.53 1.73
CA ASN A 129 -6.80 -16.13 1.61
C ASN A 129 -6.22 -15.62 2.94
N LEU A 130 -4.90 -15.82 3.13
CA LEU A 130 -4.20 -15.44 4.35
C LEU A 130 -4.25 -13.92 4.59
N SER A 131 -4.25 -13.14 3.52
CA SER A 131 -4.36 -11.68 3.60
C SER A 131 -5.74 -11.24 4.14
N ALA A 132 -6.84 -11.84 3.66
CA ALA A 132 -8.17 -11.57 4.20
C ALA A 132 -8.31 -12.01 5.67
N ARG A 133 -7.63 -13.10 6.07
CA ARG A 133 -7.58 -13.52 7.48
C ARG A 133 -6.81 -12.53 8.34
N ALA A 134 -5.71 -11.97 7.83
CA ALA A 134 -4.95 -10.94 8.53
C ALA A 134 -5.79 -9.66 8.70
N ASP A 135 -6.46 -9.19 7.63
CA ASP A 135 -7.36 -8.03 7.68
C ASP A 135 -8.52 -8.26 8.67
N LEU A 136 -9.11 -9.45 8.69
CA LEU A 136 -10.17 -9.81 9.64
C LEU A 136 -9.65 -9.84 11.08
N SER A 137 -8.44 -10.38 11.30
CA SER A 137 -7.79 -10.39 12.60
C SER A 137 -7.54 -8.97 13.12
N GLU A 138 -7.02 -8.09 12.27
CA GLU A 138 -6.79 -6.69 12.61
C GLU A 138 -8.10 -5.99 12.97
N TYR A 139 -9.18 -6.24 12.21
CA TYR A 139 -10.50 -5.75 12.60
C TYR A 139 -10.91 -6.21 14.00
N TYR A 140 -10.74 -7.51 14.32
CA TYR A 140 -11.09 -8.04 15.64
C TYR A 140 -10.22 -7.45 16.77
N ILE A 141 -8.99 -7.04 16.48
CA ILE A 141 -8.09 -6.41 17.45
C ILE A 141 -8.50 -4.96 17.71
N GLU A 142 -8.80 -4.19 16.65
CA GLU A 142 -8.97 -2.74 16.72
C GLU A 142 -10.40 -2.32 17.03
N ALA A 143 -11.40 -3.06 16.55
CA ALA A 143 -12.79 -2.68 16.73
C ALA A 143 -13.23 -2.80 18.21
N PRO A 144 -14.05 -1.87 18.70
CA PRO A 144 -14.72 -2.01 20.00
C PRO A 144 -15.61 -3.27 20.03
N ALA A 145 -15.84 -3.83 21.23
CA ALA A 145 -16.65 -5.05 21.40
C ALA A 145 -18.08 -4.92 20.82
N PHE A 146 -18.70 -3.75 20.95
CA PHE A 146 -20.05 -3.51 20.40
C PHE A 146 -20.11 -3.46 18.86
N LEU A 147 -18.95 -3.30 18.20
CA LEU A 147 -18.78 -3.47 16.75
C LEU A 147 -18.30 -4.86 16.37
N GLY A 148 -18.13 -5.74 17.35
CA GLY A 148 -17.72 -7.13 17.17
C GLY A 148 -16.21 -7.36 17.22
N GLY A 149 -15.46 -6.43 17.83
CA GLY A 149 -14.07 -6.66 18.21
C GLY A 149 -13.96 -7.82 19.20
N ASP A 150 -12.99 -8.72 18.97
CA ASP A 150 -12.84 -9.95 19.75
C ASP A 150 -11.42 -10.50 19.61
N LYS A 151 -10.59 -10.27 20.61
CA LYS A 151 -9.19 -10.74 20.62
C LYS A 151 -9.05 -12.27 20.65
N GLY A 152 -10.08 -12.98 21.11
CA GLY A 152 -10.13 -14.45 21.05
C GLY A 152 -10.28 -14.92 19.59
N LYS A 153 -11.17 -14.28 18.80
CA LYS A 153 -11.30 -14.56 17.37
C LYS A 153 -10.05 -14.16 16.59
N ALA A 154 -9.41 -13.03 16.95
CA ALA A 154 -8.13 -12.64 16.36
C ALA A 154 -7.06 -13.72 16.56
N ARG A 155 -6.90 -14.27 17.78
CA ARG A 155 -6.00 -15.39 18.04
C ARG A 155 -6.35 -16.63 17.22
N GLN A 156 -7.64 -16.93 17.03
CA GLN A 156 -8.05 -18.07 16.20
C GLN A 156 -7.60 -17.85 14.74
N GLN A 157 -7.76 -16.66 14.17
CA GLN A 157 -7.24 -16.36 12.83
C GLN A 157 -5.72 -16.53 12.77
N ALA A 158 -4.98 -16.00 13.74
CA ALA A 158 -3.52 -16.16 13.83
C ALA A 158 -3.11 -17.64 13.85
N ALA A 159 -3.78 -18.47 14.65
CA ALA A 159 -3.51 -19.91 14.75
C ALA A 159 -3.80 -20.65 13.44
N ILE A 160 -4.81 -20.25 12.67
CA ILE A 160 -5.12 -20.83 11.36
C ILE A 160 -4.03 -20.44 10.36
N VAL A 161 -3.65 -19.15 10.31
CA VAL A 161 -2.61 -18.64 9.42
C VAL A 161 -1.26 -19.27 9.71
N ALA A 162 -0.90 -19.46 10.98
CA ALA A 162 0.37 -20.06 11.40
C ALA A 162 0.61 -21.47 10.83
N ARG A 163 -0.44 -22.22 10.45
CA ARG A 163 -0.30 -23.55 9.85
C ARG A 163 0.28 -23.51 8.43
N GLN A 164 0.08 -22.41 7.71
CA GLN A 164 0.55 -22.22 6.33
C GLN A 164 1.72 -21.21 6.26
N ASN A 165 1.69 -20.21 7.12
CA ASN A 165 2.73 -19.18 7.23
C ASN A 165 2.99 -18.89 8.72
N PRO A 166 3.94 -19.61 9.35
CA PRO A 166 4.25 -19.47 10.77
C PRO A 166 4.63 -18.03 11.14
N ALA A 167 5.49 -17.38 10.34
CA ALA A 167 5.96 -16.03 10.61
C ALA A 167 4.80 -15.00 10.58
N LEU A 168 3.89 -15.07 9.60
CA LEU A 168 2.71 -14.22 9.57
C LEU A 168 1.78 -14.49 10.76
N GLY A 169 1.60 -15.76 11.13
CA GLY A 169 0.82 -16.14 12.31
C GLY A 169 1.39 -15.57 13.59
N SER A 170 2.73 -15.55 13.73
CA SER A 170 3.44 -14.95 14.88
C SER A 170 3.26 -13.43 14.92
N VAL A 171 3.32 -12.72 13.78
CA VAL A 171 3.00 -11.27 13.73
C VAL A 171 1.55 -11.00 14.15
N MET A 172 0.58 -11.75 13.61
CA MET A 172 -0.82 -11.60 13.98
C MET A 172 -1.04 -11.82 15.49
N LEU A 173 -0.34 -12.81 16.07
CA LEU A 173 -0.38 -13.03 17.52
C LEU A 173 0.29 -11.88 18.29
N ALA A 174 1.42 -11.37 17.79
CA ALA A 174 2.12 -10.23 18.37
C ALA A 174 1.22 -8.99 18.47
N HIS A 175 0.43 -8.69 17.43
CA HIS A 175 -0.55 -7.59 17.45
C HIS A 175 -1.60 -7.79 18.56
N VAL A 176 -2.12 -9.02 18.73
CA VAL A 176 -3.06 -9.33 19.82
C VAL A 176 -2.41 -9.11 21.20
N GLU A 177 -1.18 -9.61 21.38
CA GLU A 177 -0.44 -9.49 22.65
C GLU A 177 -0.09 -8.02 22.97
N GLU A 178 0.27 -7.24 21.95
CA GLU A 178 0.53 -5.80 22.08
C GLU A 178 -0.73 -5.06 22.55
N LYS A 179 -1.86 -5.31 21.89
CA LYS A 179 -3.14 -4.66 22.25
C LYS A 179 -3.64 -5.04 23.64
N GLN A 180 -3.20 -6.17 24.16
CA GLN A 180 -3.52 -6.62 25.53
C GLN A 180 -2.48 -6.18 26.58
N ALA A 181 -1.40 -5.51 26.14
CA ALA A 181 -0.26 -5.14 26.99
C ALA A 181 0.28 -6.33 27.81
N SER A 182 0.30 -7.54 27.23
CA SER A 182 0.64 -8.79 27.91
C SER A 182 2.14 -8.94 28.21
N GLY A 183 2.98 -8.07 27.65
CA GLY A 183 4.44 -8.16 27.71
C GLY A 183 5.05 -9.22 26.77
N ARG A 184 4.24 -9.98 26.00
CA ARG A 184 4.71 -11.05 25.10
C ARG A 184 4.88 -10.63 23.65
N ALA A 185 4.39 -9.44 23.26
CA ALA A 185 4.39 -8.98 21.88
C ALA A 185 5.79 -9.00 21.23
N GLU A 186 6.81 -8.49 21.93
CA GLU A 186 8.18 -8.47 21.42
C GLU A 186 8.72 -9.87 21.11
N ALA A 187 8.42 -10.86 21.95
CA ALA A 187 8.84 -12.24 21.73
C ALA A 187 8.20 -12.83 20.48
N GLU A 188 6.92 -12.56 20.24
CA GLU A 188 6.22 -13.03 19.03
C GLU A 188 6.72 -12.34 17.76
N TYR A 189 7.04 -11.03 17.78
CA TYR A 189 7.68 -10.35 16.64
C TYR A 189 9.07 -10.92 16.34
N LYS A 190 9.91 -11.17 17.36
CA LYS A 190 11.22 -11.81 17.19
C LYS A 190 11.10 -13.23 16.66
N LYS A 191 10.09 -13.96 17.08
CA LYS A 191 9.78 -15.29 16.57
C LYS A 191 9.42 -15.24 15.09
N ALA A 192 8.60 -14.27 14.65
CA ALA A 192 8.28 -14.09 13.25
C ALA A 192 9.52 -13.87 12.38
N VAL A 193 10.46 -13.03 12.85
CA VAL A 193 11.76 -12.83 12.18
C VAL A 193 12.52 -14.15 12.05
N ALA A 194 12.55 -14.97 13.10
CA ALA A 194 13.30 -16.24 13.12
C ALA A 194 12.63 -17.34 12.26
N GLU A 195 11.31 -17.31 12.13
CA GLU A 195 10.54 -18.31 11.37
C GLU A 195 10.51 -18.04 9.86
N SER A 196 10.93 -16.86 9.41
CA SER A 196 10.86 -16.46 8.01
C SER A 196 12.13 -16.78 7.25
N SER A 197 11.99 -17.28 6.01
CA SER A 197 13.08 -17.36 5.04
C SER A 197 13.39 -16.00 4.38
N THR A 198 12.45 -15.05 4.44
CA THR A 198 12.59 -13.67 3.96
C THR A 198 12.26 -12.70 5.10
N PRO A 199 13.17 -12.51 6.07
CA PRO A 199 12.85 -11.83 7.32
C PRO A 199 12.79 -10.31 7.22
N SER A 200 13.13 -9.69 6.09
CA SER A 200 13.12 -8.23 5.89
C SER A 200 11.82 -7.58 6.37
N ARG A 201 10.68 -8.04 5.88
CA ARG A 201 9.36 -7.56 6.25
C ARG A 201 9.07 -7.72 7.75
N TYR A 202 9.50 -8.80 8.37
CA TYR A 202 9.24 -9.05 9.80
C TYR A 202 10.13 -8.21 10.72
N TRP A 203 11.32 -7.81 10.24
CA TRP A 203 12.12 -6.79 10.89
C TRP A 203 11.41 -5.42 10.89
N VAL A 204 10.70 -5.07 9.80
CA VAL A 204 9.87 -3.85 9.74
C VAL A 204 8.75 -3.91 10.78
N GLU A 205 8.05 -5.03 10.90
CA GLU A 205 6.98 -5.21 11.90
C GLU A 205 7.52 -5.03 13.33
N LEU A 206 8.67 -5.63 13.64
CA LEU A 206 9.34 -5.44 14.93
C LEU A 206 9.75 -3.97 15.15
N ALA A 207 10.23 -3.30 14.11
CA ALA A 207 10.59 -1.89 14.18
C ALA A 207 9.36 -1.00 14.43
N HIS A 208 8.22 -1.30 13.80
CA HIS A 208 6.95 -0.62 14.11
C HIS A 208 6.53 -0.81 15.57
N PHE A 209 6.66 -2.01 16.12
CA PHE A 209 6.44 -2.26 17.54
C PHE A 209 7.34 -1.37 18.41
N TYR A 210 8.64 -1.32 18.14
CA TYR A 210 9.57 -0.46 18.89
C TYR A 210 9.22 1.03 18.76
N ARG A 211 8.77 1.48 17.60
CA ARG A 211 8.31 2.86 17.40
C ARG A 211 7.09 3.17 18.29
N ARG A 212 6.08 2.29 18.30
CA ARG A 212 4.89 2.46 19.17
C ARG A 212 5.27 2.46 20.66
N ALA A 213 6.23 1.64 21.03
CA ALA A 213 6.79 1.59 22.39
C ALA A 213 7.75 2.75 22.71
N LYS A 214 7.99 3.69 21.77
CA LYS A 214 8.94 4.83 21.86
C LYS A 214 10.39 4.39 22.10
N ARG A 215 10.74 3.17 21.71
CA ARG A 215 12.08 2.58 21.78
C ARG A 215 12.82 2.85 20.46
N PHE A 216 13.14 4.13 20.22
CA PHE A 216 13.62 4.60 18.91
C PHE A 216 15.00 4.05 18.50
N ASN A 217 15.87 3.70 19.44
CA ASN A 217 17.16 3.09 19.11
C ASN A 217 16.98 1.66 18.58
N GLU A 218 16.14 0.87 19.23
CA GLU A 218 15.81 -0.49 18.79
C GLU A 218 15.00 -0.47 17.50
N MET A 219 14.12 0.52 17.32
CA MET A 219 13.43 0.75 16.07
C MET A 219 14.42 0.93 14.91
N GLU A 220 15.43 1.81 15.07
CA GLU A 220 16.42 2.08 14.02
C GLU A 220 17.32 0.86 13.77
N GLN A 221 17.69 0.12 14.81
CA GLN A 221 18.42 -1.13 14.66
C GLN A 221 17.64 -2.17 13.86
N ALA A 222 16.35 -2.37 14.17
CA ALA A 222 15.50 -3.31 13.44
C ALA A 222 15.29 -2.87 11.99
N ALA A 223 15.09 -1.57 11.73
CA ALA A 223 15.02 -1.00 10.39
C ALA A 223 16.30 -1.26 9.58
N ASN A 224 17.48 -1.07 10.19
CA ASN A 224 18.76 -1.35 9.53
C ASN A 224 18.95 -2.86 9.26
N GLN A 225 18.48 -3.75 10.14
CA GLN A 225 18.48 -5.19 9.89
C GLN A 225 17.57 -5.56 8.73
N SER A 226 16.42 -4.90 8.61
CA SER A 226 15.51 -5.09 7.47
C SER A 226 16.20 -4.75 6.15
N LEU A 227 16.82 -3.56 6.05
CA LEU A 227 17.54 -3.12 4.85
C LEU A 227 18.78 -3.96 4.52
N ALA A 228 19.42 -4.57 5.54
CA ALA A 228 20.58 -5.46 5.34
C ALA A 228 20.20 -6.86 4.84
N THR A 229 18.92 -7.20 4.87
CA THR A 229 18.40 -8.50 4.41
C THR A 229 17.94 -8.37 2.97
N ALA A 230 18.15 -9.40 2.14
CA ALA A 230 17.68 -9.41 0.75
C ALA A 230 16.15 -9.22 0.69
N HIS A 231 15.70 -8.25 -0.11
CA HIS A 231 14.29 -7.84 -0.17
C HIS A 231 13.90 -7.25 -1.53
N ASP A 232 14.59 -7.62 -2.61
CA ASP A 232 14.28 -7.13 -3.95
C ASP A 232 12.83 -7.51 -4.35
N GLY A 233 12.12 -6.52 -4.90
CA GLY A 233 10.73 -6.70 -5.38
C GLY A 233 9.67 -6.67 -4.29
N ASP A 234 9.99 -6.27 -3.05
CA ASP A 234 9.02 -6.09 -1.96
C ASP A 234 8.91 -4.61 -1.51
N VAL A 235 8.05 -4.36 -0.53
CA VAL A 235 7.75 -3.02 -0.01
C VAL A 235 8.72 -2.55 1.09
N THR A 236 9.72 -3.35 1.44
CA THR A 236 10.59 -3.12 2.62
C THR A 236 11.23 -1.74 2.65
N ASP A 237 11.85 -1.30 1.56
CA ASP A 237 12.49 0.02 1.49
C ASP A 237 11.50 1.17 1.73
N PHE A 238 10.29 1.05 1.18
CA PHE A 238 9.21 2.02 1.37
C PHE A 238 8.77 2.07 2.83
N ASP A 239 8.47 0.92 3.43
CA ASP A 239 8.01 0.80 4.81
C ASP A 239 9.08 1.30 5.81
N VAL A 240 10.35 0.97 5.58
CA VAL A 240 11.46 1.48 6.39
C VAL A 240 11.57 2.99 6.30
N ALA A 241 11.43 3.56 5.11
CA ALA A 241 11.50 5.02 4.95
C ALA A 241 10.33 5.72 5.66
N GLU A 242 9.12 5.19 5.57
CA GLU A 242 7.95 5.69 6.29
C GLU A 242 8.14 5.58 7.82
N LEU A 243 8.64 4.44 8.28
CA LEU A 243 8.96 4.20 9.68
C LEU A 243 9.96 5.23 10.23
N LEU A 244 11.07 5.47 9.51
CA LEU A 244 12.10 6.43 9.89
C LEU A 244 11.59 7.88 9.85
N LEU A 245 10.74 8.22 8.88
CA LEU A 245 10.06 9.51 8.82
C LEU A 245 9.20 9.75 10.06
N HIS A 246 8.36 8.78 10.43
CA HIS A 246 7.48 8.87 11.60
C HIS A 246 8.23 8.79 12.94
N GLY A 247 9.39 8.10 12.95
CA GLY A 247 10.29 8.06 14.09
C GLY A 247 11.13 9.32 14.27
N GLY A 248 11.17 10.21 13.26
CA GLY A 248 12.00 11.40 13.25
C GLY A 248 13.51 11.09 13.24
N ARG A 249 13.91 9.97 12.65
CA ARG A 249 15.27 9.42 12.68
C ARG A 249 15.81 9.14 11.28
N ASN A 250 17.13 9.26 11.12
CA ASN A 250 17.89 8.80 9.96
C ASN A 250 17.26 9.14 8.60
N PHE A 251 16.87 10.40 8.40
CA PHE A 251 16.22 10.87 7.15
C PHE A 251 17.07 10.59 5.91
N ASN A 252 18.41 10.61 6.03
CA ASN A 252 19.29 10.27 4.90
C ASN A 252 19.15 8.79 4.51
N GLY A 253 19.14 7.88 5.49
CA GLY A 253 18.90 6.45 5.25
C GLY A 253 17.53 6.22 4.61
N ALA A 254 16.48 6.90 5.11
CA ALA A 254 15.14 6.83 4.53
C ALA A 254 15.10 7.29 3.05
N ILE A 255 15.79 8.40 2.72
CA ILE A 255 15.89 8.88 1.33
C ILE A 255 16.64 7.89 0.44
N GLN A 256 17.69 7.24 0.95
CA GLN A 256 18.43 6.21 0.21
C GLN A 256 17.57 4.97 -0.06
N ALA A 257 16.82 4.50 0.95
CA ALA A 257 15.88 3.40 0.79
C ALA A 257 14.82 3.71 -0.30
N LEU A 258 14.22 4.91 -0.26
CA LEU A 258 13.26 5.31 -1.30
C LEU A 258 13.88 5.43 -2.69
N ARG A 259 15.14 5.88 -2.81
CA ARG A 259 15.85 5.91 -4.10
C ARG A 259 16.08 4.50 -4.65
N HIS A 260 16.43 3.56 -3.78
CA HIS A 260 16.56 2.16 -4.16
C HIS A 260 15.20 1.60 -4.59
N TYR A 261 14.14 1.86 -3.81
CA TYR A 261 12.79 1.41 -4.10
C TYR A 261 12.27 1.87 -5.47
N VAL A 262 12.39 3.16 -5.79
CA VAL A 262 11.90 3.71 -7.07
C VAL A 262 12.72 3.26 -8.27
N ALA A 263 13.91 2.69 -8.07
CA ALA A 263 14.75 2.11 -9.12
C ALA A 263 14.46 0.62 -9.37
N GLN A 264 13.64 -0.04 -8.54
CA GLN A 264 13.27 -1.44 -8.75
C GLN A 264 12.41 -1.60 -10.01
N GLU A 265 12.65 -2.69 -10.74
CA GLU A 265 11.86 -3.02 -11.94
C GLU A 265 10.43 -3.46 -11.59
N ASP A 266 10.26 -4.10 -10.44
CA ASP A 266 9.00 -4.69 -9.98
C ASP A 266 8.65 -4.26 -8.55
N PRO A 267 8.27 -2.97 -8.32
CA PRO A 267 7.90 -2.47 -7.01
C PRO A 267 6.60 -3.12 -6.51
N ALA A 268 6.40 -3.11 -5.19
CA ALA A 268 5.19 -3.65 -4.59
C ALA A 268 3.99 -2.70 -4.76
N GLU A 269 2.80 -3.28 -4.88
CA GLU A 269 1.55 -2.50 -4.98
C GLU A 269 1.27 -1.69 -3.72
N GLU A 270 1.64 -2.21 -2.56
CA GLU A 270 1.43 -1.60 -1.25
C GLU A 270 2.20 -0.29 -1.05
N GLY A 271 3.30 -0.11 -1.79
CA GLY A 271 4.12 1.11 -1.80
C GLY A 271 4.20 1.75 -3.18
N PRO A 272 3.11 2.35 -3.72
CA PRO A 272 3.14 2.86 -5.09
C PRO A 272 4.24 3.91 -5.29
N VAL A 273 4.97 3.82 -6.41
CA VAL A 273 6.15 4.65 -6.70
C VAL A 273 5.85 6.15 -6.56
N PHE A 274 4.64 6.62 -6.91
CA PHE A 274 4.29 8.02 -6.72
C PHE A 274 4.24 8.42 -5.23
N GLN A 275 3.84 7.51 -4.32
CA GLN A 275 3.89 7.76 -2.89
C GLN A 275 5.33 7.74 -2.37
N ALA A 276 6.20 6.88 -2.93
CA ALA A 276 7.62 6.89 -2.59
C ALA A 276 8.29 8.23 -2.94
N TYR A 277 7.99 8.81 -4.11
CA TYR A 277 8.43 10.17 -4.45
C TYR A 277 7.84 11.23 -3.50
N TYR A 278 6.58 11.12 -3.13
CA TYR A 278 5.97 12.02 -2.14
C TYR A 278 6.68 11.93 -0.78
N LEU A 279 6.93 10.74 -0.25
CA LEU A 279 7.65 10.54 1.02
C LEU A 279 9.08 11.09 0.94
N MET A 280 9.78 10.90 -0.18
CA MET A 280 11.10 11.48 -0.43
C MET A 280 11.03 13.01 -0.36
N GLY A 281 10.04 13.62 -0.99
CA GLY A 281 9.80 15.06 -0.91
C GLY A 281 9.57 15.54 0.52
N VAL A 282 8.78 14.83 1.32
CA VAL A 282 8.54 15.15 2.74
C VAL A 282 9.82 15.08 3.57
N LEU A 283 10.65 14.05 3.36
CA LEU A 283 11.94 13.90 4.05
C LEU A 283 12.90 15.03 3.69
N LEU A 284 12.99 15.39 2.41
CA LEU A 284 13.82 16.50 1.92
C LEU A 284 13.34 17.84 2.45
N GLU A 285 12.04 18.08 2.52
CA GLU A 285 11.44 19.28 3.11
C GLU A 285 11.83 19.41 4.59
N LYS A 286 11.74 18.30 5.36
CA LYS A 286 12.16 18.28 6.78
C LYS A 286 13.65 18.58 6.97
N GLN A 287 14.49 18.33 5.97
CA GLN A 287 15.91 18.72 5.94
C GLN A 287 16.16 20.15 5.44
N GLY A 288 15.12 20.91 5.09
CA GLY A 288 15.25 22.26 4.53
C GLY A 288 15.65 22.28 3.04
N ARG A 289 15.72 21.14 2.35
CA ARG A 289 16.12 20.98 0.95
C ARG A 289 14.94 21.25 0.01
N LYS A 290 14.37 22.47 0.08
CA LYS A 290 13.10 22.83 -0.58
C LYS A 290 13.09 22.58 -2.09
N LYS A 291 14.18 22.87 -2.81
CA LYS A 291 14.24 22.67 -4.27
C LYS A 291 14.15 21.18 -4.64
N GLU A 292 14.84 20.33 -3.91
CA GLU A 292 14.81 18.88 -4.14
C GLU A 292 13.48 18.28 -3.70
N ALA A 293 12.89 18.79 -2.62
CA ALA A 293 11.55 18.41 -2.20
C ALA A 293 10.51 18.72 -3.28
N ALA A 294 10.56 19.93 -3.87
CA ALA A 294 9.67 20.31 -4.97
C ALA A 294 9.81 19.37 -6.17
N ALA A 295 11.04 19.02 -6.57
CA ALA A 295 11.29 18.07 -7.66
C ALA A 295 10.69 16.68 -7.36
N ALA A 296 10.86 16.18 -6.12
CA ALA A 296 10.29 14.89 -5.74
C ALA A 296 8.75 14.91 -5.74
N PHE A 297 8.11 15.97 -5.23
CA PHE A 297 6.65 16.13 -5.32
C PHE A 297 6.17 16.21 -6.77
N GLN A 298 6.93 16.83 -7.65
CA GLN A 298 6.60 16.90 -9.07
C GLN A 298 6.69 15.51 -9.73
N SER A 299 7.72 14.72 -9.45
CA SER A 299 7.82 13.33 -9.91
C SER A 299 6.64 12.46 -9.43
N SER A 300 6.17 12.68 -8.18
CA SER A 300 4.94 12.03 -7.69
C SER A 300 3.73 12.40 -8.56
N LEU A 301 3.56 13.67 -8.90
CA LEU A 301 2.41 14.17 -9.68
C LEU A 301 2.48 13.81 -11.18
N GLU A 302 3.64 13.54 -11.73
CA GLU A 302 3.81 13.01 -13.09
C GLU A 302 3.22 11.60 -13.25
N LEU A 303 3.18 10.82 -12.16
CA LEU A 303 2.61 9.47 -12.12
C LEU A 303 1.14 9.47 -11.66
N ALA A 304 0.77 10.42 -10.80
CA ALA A 304 -0.50 10.47 -10.09
C ALA A 304 -0.95 11.93 -9.89
N SER A 305 -1.43 12.57 -10.97
CA SER A 305 -1.78 14.00 -10.99
C SER A 305 -2.89 14.36 -10.00
N GLN A 306 -3.74 13.40 -9.62
CA GLN A 306 -4.83 13.57 -8.66
C GLN A 306 -4.39 13.38 -7.20
N TYR A 307 -3.14 12.98 -6.92
CA TYR A 307 -2.69 12.73 -5.56
C TYR A 307 -2.58 14.02 -4.75
N LYS A 308 -3.61 14.27 -3.96
CA LYS A 308 -3.77 15.53 -3.21
C LYS A 308 -2.62 15.83 -2.26
N PRO A 309 -2.05 14.86 -1.48
CA PRO A 309 -0.94 15.15 -0.58
C PRO A 309 0.27 15.75 -1.29
N ALA A 310 0.64 15.26 -2.47
CA ALA A 310 1.77 15.79 -3.24
C ALA A 310 1.47 17.19 -3.81
N ARG A 311 0.24 17.46 -4.27
CA ARG A 311 -0.17 18.80 -4.74
C ARG A 311 -0.06 19.84 -3.64
N ASP A 312 -0.61 19.52 -2.46
CA ASP A 312 -0.61 20.42 -1.31
C ASP A 312 0.83 20.68 -0.83
N ALA A 313 1.68 19.63 -0.82
CA ALA A 313 3.08 19.73 -0.44
C ALA A 313 3.88 20.59 -1.44
N LEU A 314 3.71 20.37 -2.75
CA LEU A 314 4.36 21.16 -3.79
C LEU A 314 3.97 22.63 -3.68
N ALA A 315 2.69 22.94 -3.50
CA ALA A 315 2.21 24.30 -3.32
C ALA A 315 2.81 24.98 -2.06
N ARG A 316 3.08 24.21 -1.00
CA ARG A 316 3.68 24.70 0.25
C ARG A 316 5.17 25.04 0.09
N VAL A 317 5.94 24.18 -0.59
CA VAL A 317 7.40 24.38 -0.74
C VAL A 317 7.78 25.39 -1.84
N SER A 318 6.84 25.70 -2.75
CA SER A 318 7.02 26.66 -3.84
C SER A 318 6.75 28.12 -3.42
N ARG A 319 6.31 28.33 -2.20
CA ARG A 319 6.15 29.66 -1.57
C ARG A 319 7.45 30.06 -0.86
#